data_94a149345f1b50c1e91f5552ca0e4842
#
_entry.id   94a149345f1b50c1e91f5552ca0e4842
#
_cell.length_a   1.000
_cell.length_b   1.000
_cell.length_c   1.000
_cell.angle_alpha   90.00
_cell.angle_beta   90.00
_cell.angle_gamma   90.00
#
_symmetry.space_group_name_H-M   'P 1'
#
loop_
_entity.id
_entity.type
_entity.pdbx_description
1 polymer ?
#
loop_
_entity_poly.entity_id
_entity_poly.type
_entity_poly.pdbx_seq_one_letter_code
_entity_poly.pdbx_strand_id
1 'polypeptide(L)' 'GDRSDHRPALSAREVEVLVEWFQSESKEFVAQRLGISLSTVNSHLERIRVKYALIGREAPTKAALVARAIQDGLIGVDDL' A
#
# COMPACT_ATOMS: atom_id res chain seq x y z
N GLY A 1 -5.85 17.69 -17.29
CA GLY A 1 -5.71 17.28 -16.24
C GLY A 1 -4.98 16.14 -15.86
N ASP A 2 -4.37 15.88 -15.78
CA ASP A 2 -3.84 14.90 -15.77
C ASP A 2 -3.09 14.59 -14.62
N ARG A 3 -3.29 15.26 -13.48
CA ARG A 3 -2.65 14.98 -12.31
C ARG A 3 -3.01 13.72 -11.72
N SER A 4 -4.21 13.22 -11.96
CA SER A 4 -4.64 11.91 -11.49
C SER A 4 -3.78 10.81 -12.07
N ASP A 5 -3.11 11.08 -13.18
CA ASP A 5 -2.27 10.08 -13.77
C ASP A 5 -1.04 9.77 -12.97
N HIS A 6 -0.74 10.53 -11.93
CA HIS A 6 0.42 10.26 -11.09
C HIS A 6 0.11 9.32 -9.95
N ARG A 7 -1.08 8.72 -9.93
CA ARG A 7 -1.42 7.70 -8.96
C ARG A 7 -1.22 6.33 -9.56
N PRO A 8 -0.74 5.37 -8.77
CA PRO A 8 -0.65 4.00 -9.29
C PRO A 8 -2.04 3.39 -9.38
N ALA A 9 -2.22 2.46 -10.31
CA ALA A 9 -3.49 1.76 -10.47
C ALA A 9 -3.54 0.58 -9.52
N LEU A 10 -3.83 0.83 -8.26
CA LEU A 10 -3.91 -0.21 -7.25
C LEU A 10 -5.28 -0.88 -7.29
N SER A 11 -5.28 -2.20 -7.15
CA SER A 11 -6.54 -2.93 -7.04
C SER A 11 -7.14 -2.73 -5.65
N ALA A 12 -8.44 -3.04 -5.52
CA ALA A 12 -9.09 -2.93 -4.23
C ALA A 12 -8.40 -3.80 -3.19
N ARG A 13 -7.96 -4.99 -3.58
CA ARG A 13 -7.29 -5.89 -2.65
C ARG A 13 -5.92 -5.33 -2.24
N GLU A 14 -5.20 -4.73 -3.17
CA GLU A 14 -3.92 -4.12 -2.84
C GLU A 14 -4.09 -2.98 -1.85
N VAL A 15 -5.10 -2.15 -2.04
CA VAL A 15 -5.38 -1.08 -1.10
C VAL A 15 -5.73 -1.64 0.28
N GLU A 16 -6.53 -2.69 0.30
CA GLU A 16 -6.93 -3.33 1.55
C GLU A 16 -5.73 -3.84 2.33
N VAL A 17 -4.82 -4.53 1.63
CA VAL A 17 -3.60 -5.03 2.26
C VAL A 17 -2.75 -3.88 2.78
N LEU A 18 -2.62 -2.83 1.99
CA LEU A 18 -1.80 -1.68 2.35
C LEU A 18 -2.33 -1.00 3.61
N VAL A 19 -3.63 -0.75 3.67
CA VAL A 19 -4.23 -0.07 4.81
C VAL A 19 -4.10 -0.93 6.08
N GLU A 20 -4.36 -2.24 5.97
CA GLU A 20 -4.20 -3.12 7.12
C GLU A 20 -2.76 -3.13 7.61
N TRP A 21 -1.81 -3.14 6.68
CA TRP A 21 -0.40 -3.16 7.05
C TRP A 21 0.01 -1.88 7.78
N PHE A 22 -0.52 -0.74 7.36
CA PHE A 22 -0.20 0.53 8.02
C PHE A 22 -0.70 0.56 9.45
N GLN A 23 -1.80 -0.15 9.73
CA GLN A 23 -2.41 -0.18 11.04
C GLN A 23 -1.91 -1.31 11.93
N SER A 24 -1.07 -2.19 11.38
CA SER A 24 -0.58 -3.35 12.09
C SER A 24 0.93 -3.29 12.25
N GLU A 25 1.43 -4.03 13.23
CA GLU A 25 2.86 -4.09 13.46
C GLU A 25 3.52 -5.25 12.74
N SER A 26 2.74 -6.19 12.21
CA SER A 26 3.34 -7.34 11.55
C SER A 26 2.53 -7.75 10.34
N LYS A 27 3.24 -8.30 9.34
CA LYS A 27 2.60 -8.83 8.16
C LYS A 27 1.82 -10.09 8.46
N GLU A 28 2.22 -10.83 9.48
CA GLU A 28 1.50 -12.02 9.90
C GLU A 28 0.10 -11.67 10.36
N PHE A 29 -0.03 -10.58 11.08
CA PHE A 29 -1.33 -10.12 11.55
C PHE A 29 -2.23 -9.74 10.37
N VAL A 30 -1.65 -9.07 9.37
CA VAL A 30 -2.39 -8.72 8.15
C VAL A 30 -2.89 -9.98 7.46
N ALA A 31 -2.01 -10.99 7.36
CA ALA A 31 -2.38 -12.25 6.72
C ALA A 31 -3.56 -12.90 7.42
N GLN A 32 -3.53 -12.93 8.75
CA GLN A 32 -4.62 -13.51 9.53
C GLN A 32 -5.92 -12.72 9.34
N ARG A 33 -5.83 -11.40 9.39
CA ARG A 33 -7.03 -10.58 9.27
C ARG A 33 -7.72 -10.74 7.93
N LEU A 34 -6.94 -10.87 6.88
CA LEU A 34 -7.49 -10.94 5.53
C LEU A 34 -7.68 -12.36 5.03
N GLY A 35 -7.25 -13.35 5.83
CA GLY A 35 -7.41 -14.74 5.42
C GLY A 35 -6.55 -15.14 4.26
N ILE A 36 -5.35 -14.59 4.17
CA ILE A 36 -4.41 -14.91 3.09
C ILE A 36 -3.07 -15.30 3.70
N SER A 37 -2.18 -15.85 2.88
CA SER A 37 -0.88 -16.28 3.36
C SER A 37 0.05 -15.08 3.49
N LEU A 38 1.09 -15.23 4.29
CA LEU A 38 2.13 -14.21 4.42
C LEU A 38 2.79 -13.94 3.08
N SER A 39 3.00 -14.99 2.31
CA SER A 39 3.57 -14.86 0.98
C SER A 39 2.71 -13.97 0.10
N THR A 40 1.38 -14.11 0.20
CA THR A 40 0.47 -13.28 -0.58
C THR A 40 0.52 -11.82 -0.12
N VAL A 41 0.64 -11.58 1.19
CA VAL A 41 0.80 -10.22 1.70
C VAL A 41 2.04 -9.59 1.08
N ASN A 42 3.16 -10.30 1.11
CA ASN A 42 4.41 -9.79 0.55
C ASN A 42 4.30 -9.52 -0.94
N SER A 43 3.61 -10.39 -1.67
CA SER A 43 3.42 -10.20 -3.11
C SER A 43 2.62 -8.94 -3.41
N HIS A 44 1.58 -8.70 -2.64
CA HIS A 44 0.79 -7.47 -2.82
C HIS A 44 1.64 -6.23 -2.54
N LEU A 45 2.40 -6.25 -1.44
CA LEU A 45 3.22 -5.10 -1.08
C LEU A 45 4.30 -4.83 -2.12
N GLU A 46 4.90 -5.88 -2.65
CA GLU A 46 5.91 -5.73 -3.68
C GLU A 46 5.32 -5.14 -4.95
N ARG A 47 4.14 -5.60 -5.33
CA ARG A 47 3.46 -5.08 -6.51
C ARG A 47 3.14 -3.59 -6.34
N ILE A 48 2.71 -3.20 -5.15
CA ILE A 48 2.42 -1.80 -4.87
C ILE A 48 3.67 -0.95 -5.04
N ARG A 49 4.81 -1.41 -4.51
CA ARG A 49 6.07 -0.69 -4.65
C ARG A 49 6.47 -0.54 -6.11
N VAL A 50 6.31 -1.60 -6.88
CA VAL A 50 6.65 -1.56 -8.30
C VAL A 50 5.77 -0.54 -9.01
N LYS A 51 4.48 -0.52 -8.70
CA LYS A 51 3.57 0.42 -9.34
C LYS A 51 3.94 1.87 -9.06
N TYR A 52 4.34 2.16 -7.81
CA TYR A 52 4.79 3.51 -7.49
C TYR A 52 6.12 3.83 -8.20
N ALA A 53 7.03 2.88 -8.25
CA ALA A 53 8.31 3.11 -8.91
C ALA A 53 8.14 3.40 -10.40
N LEU A 54 7.19 2.72 -11.03
CA LEU A 54 6.97 2.88 -12.46
C LEU A 54 6.50 4.28 -12.84
N ILE A 55 5.89 4.99 -11.92
CA ILE A 55 5.45 6.36 -12.19
C ILE A 55 6.36 7.39 -11.53
N GLY A 56 7.57 6.97 -11.14
CA GLY A 56 8.57 7.88 -10.59
C GLY A 56 8.30 8.32 -9.16
N ARG A 57 7.47 7.59 -8.44
CA ARG A 57 7.14 7.92 -7.05
C ARG A 57 7.58 6.77 -6.15
N GLU A 58 8.86 6.50 -6.11
CA GLU A 58 9.38 5.36 -5.38
C GLU A 58 9.02 5.42 -3.90
N ALA A 59 8.79 4.24 -3.34
CA ALA A 59 8.44 4.11 -1.93
C ALA A 59 9.10 2.86 -1.38
N PRO A 60 10.42 2.90 -1.12
CA PRO A 60 11.16 1.70 -0.75
C PRO A 60 10.94 1.23 0.68
N THR A 61 10.39 2.08 1.54
CA THR A 61 10.17 1.73 2.93
C THR A 61 8.70 1.85 3.29
N LYS A 62 8.33 1.27 4.44
CA LYS A 62 6.96 1.39 4.92
C LYS A 62 6.58 2.85 5.13
N ALA A 63 7.48 3.63 5.72
CA ALA A 63 7.19 5.05 5.95
C ALA A 63 6.94 5.78 4.64
N ALA A 64 7.73 5.47 3.62
CA ALA A 64 7.54 6.10 2.31
C ALA A 64 6.20 5.72 1.71
N LEU A 65 5.78 4.45 1.85
CA LEU A 65 4.47 4.02 1.37
C LEU A 65 3.34 4.72 2.10
N VAL A 66 3.48 4.90 3.42
CA VAL A 66 2.48 5.64 4.18
C VAL A 66 2.34 7.05 3.64
N ALA A 67 3.47 7.72 3.38
CA ALA A 67 3.44 9.07 2.85
C ALA A 67 2.74 9.13 1.49
N ARG A 68 3.05 8.18 0.61
CA ARG A 68 2.39 8.15 -0.71
C ARG A 68 0.90 7.91 -0.58
N ALA A 69 0.50 7.00 0.32
CA ALA A 69 -0.91 6.68 0.51
C ALA A 69 -1.68 7.89 1.03
N ILE A 70 -1.08 8.66 1.91
CA ILE A 70 -1.71 9.89 2.40
C ILE A 70 -1.86 10.89 1.26
N GLN A 71 -0.82 11.06 0.46
CA GLN A 71 -0.86 11.98 -0.68
C GLN A 71 -1.97 11.62 -1.65
N ASP A 72 -2.22 10.34 -1.83
CA ASP A 72 -3.22 9.85 -2.79
C ASP A 72 -4.61 9.71 -2.18
N GLY A 73 -4.76 10.01 -0.91
CA GLY A 73 -6.06 9.91 -0.26
C GLY A 73 -6.52 8.49 0.04
N LEU A 74 -5.59 7.53 0.02
CA LEU A 74 -5.94 6.14 0.33
C LEU A 74 -6.19 5.95 1.82
N ILE A 75 -5.48 6.72 2.65
CA ILE A 75 -5.70 6.74 4.09
C ILE A 75 -5.60 8.18 4.57
N GLY A 76 -6.20 8.44 5.72
CA GLY A 76 -6.04 9.73 6.37
C GLY A 76 -5.04 9.63 7.50
N VAL A 77 -4.53 10.76 7.94
CA VAL A 77 -3.62 10.79 9.07
C VAL A 77 -4.28 10.19 10.30
N ASP A 78 -5.58 10.40 10.44
CA ASP A 78 -6.32 9.89 11.58
C ASP A 78 -6.45 8.38 11.58
N ASP A 79 -6.16 7.71 10.48
CA ASP A 79 -6.27 6.26 10.41
C ASP A 79 -5.03 5.55 10.91
N LEU A 80 -3.99 6.28 11.27
CA LEU A 80 -2.72 5.69 11.68
C LEU A 80 -2.57 5.54 13.20
#